data_c6dc58feff1cd96549de49a549c8c66c
#
_entry.id   c6dc58feff1cd96549de49a549c8c66c
#
_cell.length_a   1.000
_cell.length_b   1.000
_cell.length_c   1.000
_cell.angle_alpha   90.00
_cell.angle_beta   90.00
_cell.angle_gamma   90.00
#
_symmetry.space_group_name_H-M   'P 1'
#
loop_
_entity.id
_entity.type
_entity.pdbx_description
1 polymer ?
#
loop_
_entity_poly.entity_id
_entity_poly.type
_entity_poly.pdbx_seq_one_letter_code
_entity_poly.pdbx_strand_id
1 'polypeptide(L)'
;PDDFIYRTTHNSFSLAEFTRDYFGLQGMAMAISTACSSSAKVFAAAARQLELGSIDAAIVGGVDTLCLTTLYGFASLQLTSAQPCRPYDAARNGISVGEGAAFALLERAGDPAPGSVLLLGTGESSDAYHMSSPHPEGLGARLAMEAALRSAGLGTADIGYINLHGTATPANDAAEGKAVAALFGNTVPCSSTKGATGHTLGAAGAVEAVICALALSDGFLPGSPGTQNLDPAMRLDYLLQGKAATVRHALSNSFGFGGSNCSLILGVAP
;
A
#
# COMPACT_ATOMS: atom_id res chain seq x y z
N PRO A 1 8.48 -9.39 -31.37
CA PRO A 1 9.92 -9.16 -31.45
C PRO A 1 10.64 -10.50 -31.31
N ASP A 2 11.74 -10.70 -32.05
CA ASP A 2 12.50 -11.96 -32.07
C ASP A 2 13.21 -12.25 -30.73
N ASP A 3 13.25 -11.25 -29.84
CA ASP A 3 13.84 -11.27 -28.50
C ASP A 3 12.82 -11.46 -27.36
N PHE A 4 11.54 -11.70 -27.69
CA PHE A 4 10.51 -11.95 -26.68
C PHE A 4 10.67 -13.36 -26.07
N ILE A 5 10.98 -13.40 -24.79
CA ILE A 5 11.07 -14.63 -24.01
C ILE A 5 10.05 -14.55 -22.88
N TYR A 6 8.95 -15.32 -22.96
CA TYR A 6 7.87 -15.30 -21.99
C TYR A 6 8.37 -15.39 -20.54
N ARG A 7 9.30 -16.29 -20.28
CA ARG A 7 9.85 -16.54 -18.94
C ARG A 7 10.44 -15.30 -18.28
N THR A 8 11.13 -14.46 -19.04
CA THR A 8 11.89 -13.32 -18.50
C THR A 8 11.22 -11.96 -18.76
N THR A 9 10.34 -11.90 -19.77
CA THR A 9 9.71 -10.63 -20.17
C THR A 9 8.25 -10.50 -19.76
N HIS A 10 7.55 -11.58 -19.45
CA HIS A 10 6.09 -11.54 -19.24
C HIS A 10 5.58 -12.38 -18.06
N ASN A 11 6.38 -13.30 -17.56
CA ASN A 11 6.01 -14.10 -16.42
C ASN A 11 6.24 -13.30 -15.13
N SER A 12 5.19 -13.05 -14.36
CA SER A 12 5.26 -12.31 -13.08
C SER A 12 6.20 -12.97 -12.04
N PHE A 13 6.44 -14.27 -12.15
CA PHE A 13 7.40 -14.98 -11.30
C PHE A 13 8.86 -14.59 -11.59
N SER A 14 9.16 -14.03 -12.76
CA SER A 14 10.53 -13.65 -13.14
C SER A 14 11.18 -12.67 -12.15
N LEU A 15 10.40 -11.80 -11.52
CA LEU A 15 10.90 -10.89 -10.49
C LEU A 15 11.41 -11.65 -9.26
N ALA A 16 10.64 -12.63 -8.79
CA ALA A 16 11.01 -13.43 -7.62
C ALA A 16 12.24 -14.32 -7.94
N GLU A 17 12.29 -14.90 -9.13
CA GLU A 17 13.45 -15.66 -9.61
C GLU A 17 14.70 -14.77 -9.69
N PHE A 18 14.60 -13.61 -10.33
CA PHE A 18 15.68 -12.64 -10.41
C PHE A 18 16.18 -12.21 -9.02
N THR A 19 15.28 -11.89 -8.10
CA THR A 19 15.64 -11.46 -6.74
C THR A 19 16.37 -12.57 -6.00
N ARG A 20 15.87 -13.81 -6.07
CA ARG A 20 16.50 -14.99 -5.49
C ARG A 20 17.93 -15.19 -6.03
N ASP A 21 18.08 -15.15 -7.34
CA ASP A 21 19.35 -15.41 -8.01
C ASP A 21 20.36 -14.27 -7.76
N TYR A 22 19.91 -13.01 -7.77
CA TYR A 22 20.74 -11.84 -7.53
C TYR A 22 21.34 -11.82 -6.11
N PHE A 23 20.56 -12.19 -5.12
CA PHE A 23 21.00 -12.25 -3.72
C PHE A 23 21.55 -13.63 -3.31
N GLY A 24 21.58 -14.61 -4.20
CA GLY A 24 22.05 -15.96 -3.89
C GLY A 24 21.20 -16.71 -2.85
N LEU A 25 19.89 -16.39 -2.80
CA LEU A 25 19.00 -16.96 -1.80
C LEU A 25 18.68 -18.42 -2.11
N GLN A 26 18.61 -19.26 -1.07
CA GLN A 26 18.34 -20.69 -1.20
C GLN A 26 16.89 -21.05 -0.82
N GLY A 27 16.16 -20.10 -0.28
CA GLY A 27 14.78 -20.28 0.16
C GLY A 27 13.77 -20.30 -0.97
N MET A 28 12.51 -20.48 -0.60
CA MET A 28 11.37 -20.45 -1.53
C MET A 28 11.23 -19.06 -2.17
N ALA A 29 11.04 -19.02 -3.49
CA ALA A 29 10.63 -17.83 -4.22
C ALA A 29 9.14 -17.91 -4.56
N MET A 30 8.41 -16.80 -4.39
CA MET A 30 6.97 -16.74 -4.63
C MET A 30 6.60 -15.38 -5.24
N ALA A 31 5.71 -15.37 -6.21
CA ALA A 31 5.08 -14.15 -6.71
C ALA A 31 3.62 -14.10 -6.25
N ILE A 32 3.19 -12.94 -5.74
CA ILE A 32 1.80 -12.65 -5.37
C ILE A 32 1.28 -11.58 -6.32
N SER A 33 0.19 -11.89 -7.01
CA SER A 33 -0.43 -10.97 -7.97
C SER A 33 -1.90 -10.79 -7.60
N THR A 34 -2.19 -9.67 -6.93
CA THR A 34 -3.54 -9.28 -6.47
C THR A 34 -3.80 -7.80 -6.82
N ALA A 35 -3.46 -7.44 -8.06
CA ALA A 35 -3.54 -6.06 -8.55
C ALA A 35 -2.79 -5.08 -7.62
N CYS A 36 -3.41 -3.97 -7.24
CA CYS A 36 -2.76 -2.90 -6.49
C CYS A 36 -2.39 -3.26 -5.04
N SER A 37 -2.86 -4.38 -4.50
CA SER A 37 -2.49 -4.87 -3.17
C SER A 37 -1.35 -5.90 -3.18
N SER A 38 -0.81 -6.25 -4.35
CA SER A 38 0.18 -7.33 -4.51
C SER A 38 1.35 -7.22 -3.55
N SER A 39 2.08 -6.12 -3.58
CA SER A 39 3.29 -5.96 -2.78
C SER A 39 3.02 -5.71 -1.28
N ALA A 40 1.83 -5.25 -0.89
CA ALA A 40 1.45 -5.27 0.52
C ALA A 40 1.22 -6.70 1.03
N LYS A 41 0.61 -7.56 0.20
CA LYS A 41 0.36 -8.96 0.58
C LYS A 41 1.60 -9.81 0.68
N VAL A 42 2.72 -9.46 0.02
CA VAL A 42 3.97 -10.19 0.23
C VAL A 42 4.50 -9.98 1.65
N PHE A 43 4.28 -8.80 2.28
CA PHE A 43 4.60 -8.59 3.69
C PHE A 43 3.77 -9.52 4.59
N ALA A 44 2.46 -9.60 4.35
CA ALA A 44 1.58 -10.49 5.12
C ALA A 44 1.96 -11.98 4.93
N ALA A 45 2.29 -12.39 3.71
CA ALA A 45 2.71 -13.76 3.43
C ALA A 45 4.03 -14.11 4.12
N ALA A 46 5.02 -13.21 4.07
CA ALA A 46 6.31 -13.40 4.73
C ALA A 46 6.17 -13.43 6.26
N ALA A 47 5.36 -12.53 6.85
CA ALA A 47 5.09 -12.53 8.28
C ALA A 47 4.56 -13.88 8.75
N ARG A 48 3.57 -14.46 8.06
CA ARG A 48 3.05 -15.80 8.37
C ARG A 48 4.11 -16.90 8.30
N GLN A 49 5.02 -16.85 7.32
CA GLN A 49 6.11 -17.84 7.21
C GLN A 49 7.15 -17.69 8.32
N LEU A 50 7.48 -16.45 8.68
CA LEU A 50 8.37 -16.14 9.79
C LEU A 50 7.78 -16.61 11.14
N GLU A 51 6.49 -16.33 11.39
CA GLU A 51 5.77 -16.75 12.60
C GLU A 51 5.72 -18.28 12.72
N LEU A 52 5.49 -19.00 11.62
CA LEU A 52 5.50 -20.46 11.57
C LEU A 52 6.90 -21.06 11.71
N GLY A 53 7.95 -20.25 11.65
CA GLY A 53 9.32 -20.73 11.66
C GLY A 53 9.74 -21.48 10.40
N SER A 54 9.00 -21.32 9.30
CA SER A 54 9.32 -21.96 8.02
C SER A 54 10.49 -21.30 7.31
N ILE A 55 10.76 -20.04 7.64
CA ILE A 55 11.88 -19.24 7.12
C ILE A 55 12.45 -18.40 8.27
N ASP A 56 13.72 -17.99 8.14
CA ASP A 56 14.41 -17.12 9.12
C ASP A 56 14.35 -15.65 8.70
N ALA A 57 14.36 -15.39 7.40
CA ALA A 57 14.27 -14.07 6.80
C ALA A 57 13.58 -14.13 5.44
N ALA A 58 13.05 -13.01 4.99
CA ALA A 58 12.43 -12.87 3.67
C ALA A 58 12.77 -11.51 3.05
N ILE A 59 13.20 -11.51 1.79
CA ILE A 59 13.17 -10.31 0.97
C ILE A 59 11.76 -10.18 0.40
N VAL A 60 11.08 -9.10 0.72
CA VAL A 60 9.72 -8.77 0.27
C VAL A 60 9.75 -7.48 -0.52
N GLY A 61 8.87 -7.35 -1.50
CA GLY A 61 8.83 -6.11 -2.28
C GLY A 61 7.93 -6.22 -3.50
N GLY A 62 8.00 -5.22 -4.34
CA GLY A 62 7.29 -5.17 -5.60
C GLY A 62 7.96 -4.23 -6.59
N VAL A 63 7.78 -4.55 -7.85
CA VAL A 63 8.22 -3.75 -8.99
C VAL A 63 7.06 -3.64 -9.96
N ASP A 64 6.87 -2.48 -10.49
CA ASP A 64 5.98 -2.28 -11.64
C ASP A 64 6.60 -1.25 -12.58
N THR A 65 6.43 -1.46 -13.87
CA THR A 65 6.96 -0.59 -14.91
C THR A 65 5.84 -0.14 -15.85
N LEU A 66 6.01 1.00 -16.46
CA LEU A 66 5.07 1.49 -17.46
C LEU A 66 5.03 0.55 -18.65
N CYS A 67 3.84 0.04 -18.98
CA CYS A 67 3.62 -0.74 -20.18
C CYS A 67 2.31 -0.33 -20.87
N LEU A 68 2.29 -0.49 -22.19
CA LEU A 68 1.14 -0.05 -23.00
C LEU A 68 -0.15 -0.79 -22.64
N THR A 69 -0.06 -2.09 -22.29
CA THR A 69 -1.23 -2.86 -21.87
C THR A 69 -1.91 -2.25 -20.65
N THR A 70 -1.14 -1.87 -19.65
CA THR A 70 -1.64 -1.23 -18.44
C THR A 70 -2.19 0.17 -18.73
N LEU A 71 -1.43 0.98 -19.47
CA LEU A 71 -1.84 2.35 -19.81
C LEU A 71 -3.15 2.37 -20.60
N TYR A 72 -3.25 1.58 -21.66
CA TYR A 72 -4.48 1.50 -22.46
C TYR A 72 -5.62 0.81 -21.71
N GLY A 73 -5.31 -0.19 -20.87
CA GLY A 73 -6.30 -0.85 -20.02
C GLY A 73 -6.99 0.13 -19.08
N PHE A 74 -6.24 0.91 -18.30
CA PHE A 74 -6.82 1.92 -17.42
C PHE A 74 -7.47 3.07 -18.18
N ALA A 75 -6.91 3.48 -19.31
CA ALA A 75 -7.52 4.51 -20.17
C ALA A 75 -8.88 4.03 -20.72
N SER A 76 -9.00 2.78 -21.14
CA SER A 76 -10.27 2.22 -21.64
C SER A 76 -11.36 2.15 -20.57
N LEU A 77 -10.98 2.03 -19.31
CA LEU A 77 -11.88 2.09 -18.16
C LEU A 77 -12.19 3.53 -17.72
N GLN A 78 -11.61 4.53 -18.38
CA GLN A 78 -11.74 5.96 -18.03
C GLN A 78 -11.28 6.26 -16.60
N LEU A 79 -10.23 5.57 -16.14
CA LEU A 79 -9.69 5.71 -14.79
C LEU A 79 -8.39 6.52 -14.74
N THR A 80 -7.84 6.92 -15.90
CA THR A 80 -6.65 7.76 -15.98
C THR A 80 -7.00 9.24 -16.04
N SER A 81 -6.21 10.07 -15.36
CA SER A 81 -6.32 11.52 -15.44
C SER A 81 -5.39 12.09 -16.54
N ALA A 82 -5.84 13.09 -17.25
CA ALA A 82 -5.00 13.89 -18.15
C ALA A 82 -4.12 14.91 -17.41
N GLN A 83 -4.35 15.09 -16.11
CA GLN A 83 -3.58 15.95 -15.22
C GLN A 83 -2.87 15.07 -14.17
N PRO A 84 -1.81 15.56 -13.50
CA PRO A 84 -1.24 14.85 -12.36
C PRO A 84 -2.34 14.46 -11.36
N CYS A 85 -2.30 13.23 -10.88
CA CYS A 85 -3.34 12.75 -9.97
C CYS A 85 -3.32 13.52 -8.65
N ARG A 86 -4.51 13.73 -8.10
CA ARG A 86 -4.75 14.52 -6.89
C ARG A 86 -5.71 13.78 -5.98
N PRO A 87 -5.20 12.83 -5.20
CA PRO A 87 -6.02 12.03 -4.30
C PRO A 87 -6.86 12.90 -3.37
N TYR A 88 -8.13 12.53 -3.18
CA TYR A 88 -9.07 13.23 -2.30
C TYR A 88 -9.40 14.70 -2.66
N ASP A 89 -8.88 15.20 -3.78
CA ASP A 89 -9.24 16.54 -4.27
C ASP A 89 -10.69 16.57 -4.78
N ALA A 90 -11.37 17.69 -4.59
CA ALA A 90 -12.74 17.89 -5.10
C ALA A 90 -12.84 17.73 -6.62
N ALA A 91 -11.76 18.03 -7.35
CA ALA A 91 -11.67 17.91 -8.80
C ALA A 91 -10.87 16.68 -9.26
N ARG A 92 -10.70 15.66 -8.40
CA ARG A 92 -10.03 14.40 -8.79
C ARG A 92 -10.80 13.68 -9.89
N ASN A 93 -10.09 13.06 -10.78
CA ASN A 93 -10.71 12.43 -11.96
C ASN A 93 -9.97 11.17 -12.46
N GLY A 94 -9.08 10.60 -11.67
CA GLY A 94 -8.38 9.37 -12.03
C GLY A 94 -6.92 9.34 -11.63
N ILE A 95 -6.29 8.22 -11.93
CA ILE A 95 -4.90 7.93 -11.59
C ILE A 95 -3.92 8.57 -12.58
N SER A 96 -2.70 8.82 -12.11
CA SER A 96 -1.50 8.82 -12.95
C SER A 96 -0.82 7.47 -12.75
N VAL A 97 -0.69 6.67 -13.81
CA VAL A 97 0.07 5.41 -13.72
C VAL A 97 1.53 5.74 -13.48
N GLY A 98 2.11 5.17 -12.44
CA GLY A 98 3.52 5.33 -12.09
C GLY A 98 4.30 4.04 -12.31
N GLU A 99 5.62 4.15 -12.23
CA GLU A 99 6.52 3.00 -12.15
C GLU A 99 7.41 3.14 -10.91
N GLY A 100 7.83 2.03 -10.35
CA GLY A 100 8.66 2.04 -9.16
C GLY A 100 9.00 0.65 -8.66
N ALA A 101 9.95 0.60 -7.75
CA ALA A 101 10.37 -0.60 -7.05
C ALA A 101 10.64 -0.27 -5.59
N ALA A 102 10.24 -1.17 -4.70
CA ALA A 102 10.61 -1.10 -3.29
C ALA A 102 10.77 -2.51 -2.72
N PHE A 103 11.79 -2.67 -1.88
CA PHE A 103 12.09 -3.94 -1.22
C PHE A 103 12.41 -3.70 0.25
N ALA A 104 12.11 -4.68 1.07
CA ALA A 104 12.50 -4.73 2.47
C ALA A 104 12.99 -6.14 2.83
N LEU A 105 13.89 -6.20 3.81
CA LEU A 105 14.23 -7.44 4.49
C LEU A 105 13.36 -7.56 5.74
N LEU A 106 12.64 -8.65 5.87
CA LEU A 106 11.91 -9.02 7.08
C LEU A 106 12.62 -10.16 7.80
N GLU A 107 12.79 -9.98 9.09
CA GLU A 107 13.35 -10.99 9.99
C GLU A 107 12.47 -11.08 11.24
N ARG A 108 12.56 -12.20 11.97
CA ARG A 108 11.89 -12.28 13.28
C ARG A 108 12.48 -11.24 14.23
N ALA A 109 11.62 -10.40 14.79
CA ALA A 109 12.02 -9.45 15.82
C ALA A 109 12.27 -10.21 17.13
N GLY A 110 13.52 -10.53 17.41
CA GLY A 110 13.92 -11.08 18.72
C GLY A 110 13.91 -9.98 19.78
N ASP A 111 15.06 -9.32 19.93
CA ASP A 111 15.23 -8.14 20.79
C ASP A 111 15.64 -6.96 19.88
N PRO A 112 14.67 -6.26 19.30
CA PRO A 112 14.96 -5.24 18.30
C PRO A 112 15.63 -4.03 18.93
N ALA A 113 16.65 -3.50 18.26
CA ALA A 113 17.28 -2.27 18.71
C ALA A 113 16.26 -1.13 18.79
N PRO A 114 16.38 -0.21 19.77
CA PRO A 114 15.51 0.97 19.84
C PRO A 114 15.49 1.73 18.52
N GLY A 115 14.32 2.14 18.08
CA GLY A 115 14.13 2.82 16.80
C GLY A 115 14.04 1.90 15.58
N SER A 116 14.23 0.60 15.71
CA SER A 116 14.00 -0.36 14.61
C SER A 116 12.54 -0.30 14.15
N VAL A 117 12.32 -0.33 12.82
CA VAL A 117 10.97 -0.41 12.26
C VAL A 117 10.50 -1.86 12.28
N LEU A 118 9.30 -2.06 12.79
CA LEU A 118 8.67 -3.37 12.96
C LEU A 118 7.40 -3.44 12.10
N LEU A 119 7.15 -4.59 11.47
CA LEU A 119 5.83 -4.94 10.95
C LEU A 119 5.03 -5.56 12.10
N LEU A 120 4.10 -4.79 12.66
CA LEU A 120 3.33 -5.18 13.86
C LEU A 120 2.06 -5.96 13.54
N GLY A 121 1.46 -5.69 12.39
CA GLY A 121 0.22 -6.36 12.02
C GLY A 121 -0.08 -6.27 10.55
N THR A 122 -0.82 -7.25 10.07
CA THR A 122 -1.29 -7.34 8.70
C THR A 122 -2.78 -7.71 8.68
N GLY A 123 -3.54 -7.13 7.76
CA GLY A 123 -4.95 -7.45 7.60
C GLY A 123 -5.30 -7.57 6.14
N GLU A 124 -6.00 -8.64 5.80
CA GLU A 124 -6.43 -8.93 4.44
C GLU A 124 -7.95 -9.13 4.41
N SER A 125 -8.56 -8.72 3.30
CA SER A 125 -10.00 -8.90 3.08
C SER A 125 -10.34 -8.99 1.60
N SER A 126 -11.61 -9.26 1.31
CA SER A 126 -12.17 -9.16 -0.03
C SER A 126 -13.47 -8.37 0.03
N ASP A 127 -13.67 -7.47 -0.95
CA ASP A 127 -14.94 -6.73 -1.10
C ASP A 127 -16.10 -7.64 -1.51
N ALA A 128 -15.82 -8.69 -2.30
CA ALA A 128 -16.81 -9.59 -2.91
C ALA A 128 -17.95 -8.79 -3.59
N TYR A 129 -17.63 -7.68 -4.25
CA TYR A 129 -18.59 -6.74 -4.79
C TYR A 129 -18.52 -6.60 -6.32
N HIS A 130 -17.40 -6.11 -6.85
CA HIS A 130 -17.24 -5.85 -8.29
C HIS A 130 -15.76 -5.99 -8.70
N MET A 131 -15.51 -6.33 -9.99
CA MET A 131 -14.16 -6.59 -10.49
C MET A 131 -13.25 -5.36 -10.50
N SER A 132 -13.79 -4.14 -10.67
CA SER A 132 -13.01 -2.90 -10.83
C SER A 132 -13.49 -1.75 -9.95
N SER A 133 -14.43 -1.99 -9.03
CA SER A 133 -14.96 -0.98 -8.13
C SER A 133 -14.98 -1.50 -6.70
N PRO A 134 -14.57 -0.71 -5.71
CA PRO A 134 -14.68 -1.10 -4.31
C PRO A 134 -16.14 -1.15 -3.86
N HIS A 135 -16.39 -1.82 -2.74
CA HIS A 135 -17.70 -1.73 -2.09
C HIS A 135 -17.98 -0.28 -1.70
N PRO A 136 -19.14 0.33 -2.10
CA PRO A 136 -19.39 1.78 -1.95
C PRO A 136 -19.30 2.31 -0.52
N GLU A 137 -19.54 1.45 0.48
CA GLU A 137 -19.41 1.78 1.90
C GLU A 137 -18.03 1.41 2.48
N GLY A 138 -17.06 1.08 1.64
CA GLY A 138 -15.70 0.75 2.04
C GLY A 138 -15.59 -0.49 2.95
N LEU A 139 -16.52 -1.45 2.81
CA LEU A 139 -16.59 -2.61 3.71
C LEU A 139 -15.29 -3.40 3.74
N GLY A 140 -14.73 -3.74 2.56
CA GLY A 140 -13.50 -4.51 2.49
C GLY A 140 -12.31 -3.71 3.04
N ALA A 141 -12.20 -2.42 2.72
CA ALA A 141 -11.17 -1.55 3.30
C ALA A 141 -11.24 -1.54 4.83
N ARG A 142 -12.44 -1.38 5.39
CA ARG A 142 -12.66 -1.44 6.84
C ARG A 142 -12.24 -2.77 7.43
N LEU A 143 -12.66 -3.89 6.83
CA LEU A 143 -12.32 -5.23 7.32
C LEU A 143 -10.80 -5.50 7.30
N ALA A 144 -10.09 -5.01 6.27
CA ALA A 144 -8.62 -5.12 6.19
C ALA A 144 -7.95 -4.33 7.32
N MET A 145 -8.36 -3.08 7.56
CA MET A 145 -7.83 -2.25 8.64
C MET A 145 -8.14 -2.85 10.02
N GLU A 146 -9.37 -3.31 10.26
CA GLU A 146 -9.75 -4.00 11.51
C GLU A 146 -8.93 -5.27 11.74
N ALA A 147 -8.68 -6.06 10.69
CA ALA A 147 -7.86 -7.26 10.79
C ALA A 147 -6.40 -6.91 11.11
N ALA A 148 -5.84 -5.86 10.50
CA ALA A 148 -4.49 -5.39 10.80
C ALA A 148 -4.36 -4.92 12.26
N LEU A 149 -5.33 -4.15 12.77
CA LEU A 149 -5.36 -3.73 14.18
C LEU A 149 -5.42 -4.92 15.13
N ARG A 150 -6.30 -5.89 14.86
CA ARG A 150 -6.37 -7.13 15.67
C ARG A 150 -5.06 -7.92 15.63
N SER A 151 -4.45 -8.05 14.46
CA SER A 151 -3.17 -8.75 14.29
C SER A 151 -2.05 -8.07 15.09
N ALA A 152 -2.04 -6.74 15.14
CA ALA A 152 -1.07 -5.96 15.89
C ALA A 152 -1.36 -5.89 17.40
N GLY A 153 -2.54 -6.29 17.85
CA GLY A 153 -2.98 -6.08 19.24
C GLY A 153 -3.19 -4.60 19.59
N LEU A 154 -3.48 -3.75 18.60
CA LEU A 154 -3.63 -2.30 18.74
C LEU A 154 -5.09 -1.87 18.56
N GLY A 155 -5.41 -0.72 19.17
CA GLY A 155 -6.65 -0.01 18.93
C GLY A 155 -6.49 1.12 17.91
N THR A 156 -7.62 1.70 17.50
CA THR A 156 -7.61 2.84 16.57
C THR A 156 -6.89 4.07 17.13
N ALA A 157 -6.91 4.27 18.44
CA ALA A 157 -6.24 5.38 19.13
C ALA A 157 -4.70 5.25 19.13
N ASP A 158 -4.17 4.07 18.87
CA ASP A 158 -2.72 3.85 18.82
C ASP A 158 -2.09 4.25 17.48
N ILE A 159 -2.91 4.43 16.44
CA ILE A 159 -2.44 4.80 15.10
C ILE A 159 -2.23 6.31 15.03
N GLY A 160 -1.01 6.72 14.74
CA GLY A 160 -0.63 8.13 14.63
C GLY A 160 -0.60 8.68 13.20
N TYR A 161 -0.61 7.80 12.18
CA TYR A 161 -0.61 8.19 10.77
C TYR A 161 -1.22 7.09 9.89
N ILE A 162 -1.93 7.49 8.85
CA ILE A 162 -2.45 6.59 7.83
C ILE A 162 -1.95 7.01 6.45
N ASN A 163 -1.19 6.14 5.78
CA ASN A 163 -0.92 6.26 4.36
C ASN A 163 -2.09 5.61 3.60
N LEU A 164 -2.88 6.45 2.96
CA LEU A 164 -4.10 6.04 2.26
C LEU A 164 -3.76 5.37 0.92
N HIS A 165 -4.57 4.41 0.51
CA HIS A 165 -4.50 3.92 -0.87
C HIS A 165 -4.71 5.07 -1.87
N GLY A 166 -5.69 5.91 -1.68
CA GLY A 166 -5.85 7.24 -2.27
C GLY A 166 -5.41 7.36 -3.72
N THR A 167 -6.19 6.82 -4.65
CA THR A 167 -5.81 6.72 -6.07
C THR A 167 -6.21 7.92 -6.91
N ALA A 168 -6.96 8.88 -6.35
CA ALA A 168 -7.63 9.96 -7.06
C ALA A 168 -8.78 9.49 -7.96
N THR A 169 -9.17 8.23 -7.92
CA THR A 169 -10.44 7.81 -8.54
C THR A 169 -11.60 8.15 -7.60
N PRO A 170 -12.72 8.71 -8.12
CA PRO A 170 -13.85 9.10 -7.27
C PRO A 170 -14.37 7.95 -6.40
N ALA A 171 -14.47 6.74 -6.95
CA ALA A 171 -15.01 5.59 -6.24
C ALA A 171 -14.11 5.09 -5.11
N ASN A 172 -12.79 4.96 -5.35
CA ASN A 172 -11.86 4.51 -4.32
C ASN A 172 -11.79 5.50 -3.16
N ASP A 173 -11.55 6.78 -3.47
CA ASP A 173 -11.33 7.77 -2.42
C ASP A 173 -12.58 7.97 -1.57
N ALA A 174 -13.78 7.88 -2.18
CA ALA A 174 -15.04 7.94 -1.43
C ALA A 174 -15.22 6.72 -0.52
N ALA A 175 -14.96 5.51 -1.00
CA ALA A 175 -15.11 4.28 -0.24
C ALA A 175 -14.08 4.17 0.89
N GLU A 176 -12.80 4.45 0.60
CA GLU A 176 -11.75 4.46 1.60
C GLU A 176 -11.96 5.56 2.64
N GLY A 177 -12.35 6.77 2.21
CA GLY A 177 -12.66 7.88 3.12
C GLY A 177 -13.76 7.53 4.12
N LYS A 178 -14.82 6.83 3.68
CA LYS A 178 -15.88 6.33 4.57
C LYS A 178 -15.33 5.29 5.56
N ALA A 179 -14.53 4.35 5.09
CA ALA A 179 -13.95 3.31 5.93
C ALA A 179 -13.04 3.88 7.02
N VAL A 180 -12.16 4.81 6.64
CA VAL A 180 -11.26 5.50 7.58
C VAL A 180 -12.05 6.33 8.57
N ALA A 181 -13.00 7.14 8.10
CA ALA A 181 -13.85 7.95 8.99
C ALA A 181 -14.66 7.09 9.97
N ALA A 182 -15.16 5.94 9.55
CA ALA A 182 -15.91 5.03 10.41
C ALA A 182 -15.06 4.41 11.53
N LEU A 183 -13.77 4.14 11.28
CA LEU A 183 -12.87 3.51 12.26
C LEU A 183 -12.14 4.55 13.13
N PHE A 184 -11.62 5.61 12.50
CA PHE A 184 -10.69 6.54 13.13
C PHE A 184 -11.29 7.94 13.35
N GLY A 185 -12.51 8.18 12.85
CA GLY A 185 -13.07 9.53 12.85
C GLY A 185 -12.27 10.47 11.95
N ASN A 186 -12.05 11.68 12.43
CA ASN A 186 -11.25 12.71 11.76
C ASN A 186 -10.07 13.16 12.61
N THR A 187 -9.49 12.26 13.40
CA THR A 187 -8.47 12.59 14.39
C THR A 187 -7.08 12.08 14.05
N VAL A 188 -7.00 11.10 13.15
CA VAL A 188 -5.71 10.52 12.73
C VAL A 188 -5.23 11.21 11.47
N PRO A 189 -4.04 11.83 11.48
CA PRO A 189 -3.43 12.42 10.29
C PRO A 189 -3.30 11.38 9.18
N CYS A 190 -3.74 11.72 7.98
CA CYS A 190 -3.65 10.83 6.84
C CYS A 190 -3.29 11.57 5.56
N SER A 191 -2.66 10.88 4.62
CA SER A 191 -2.32 11.42 3.30
C SER A 191 -2.21 10.33 2.25
N SER A 192 -2.24 10.70 0.97
CA SER A 192 -1.84 9.82 -0.12
C SER A 192 -0.62 10.40 -0.83
N THR A 193 0.42 9.60 -0.94
CA THR A 193 1.66 9.98 -1.62
C THR A 193 1.62 9.76 -3.13
N LYS A 194 0.52 9.22 -3.67
CA LYS A 194 0.37 8.93 -5.10
C LYS A 194 0.38 10.16 -6.02
N GLY A 195 0.16 11.36 -5.46
CA GLY A 195 0.38 12.60 -6.20
C GLY A 195 1.85 12.83 -6.59
N ALA A 196 2.81 12.24 -5.86
CA ALA A 196 4.23 12.28 -6.16
C ALA A 196 4.70 11.03 -6.93
N THR A 197 4.31 9.83 -6.47
CA THR A 197 4.80 8.56 -7.02
C THR A 197 4.03 8.10 -8.26
N GLY A 198 2.86 8.67 -8.52
CA GLY A 198 1.84 8.01 -9.33
C GLY A 198 1.31 6.76 -8.62
N HIS A 199 0.37 6.08 -9.27
CA HIS A 199 -0.08 4.76 -8.83
C HIS A 199 0.83 3.69 -9.43
N THR A 200 1.78 3.17 -8.64
CA THR A 200 2.75 2.17 -9.08
C THR A 200 2.20 0.74 -9.05
N LEU A 201 0.87 0.59 -9.10
CA LEU A 201 0.12 -0.65 -9.26
C LEU A 201 0.59 -1.76 -8.31
N GLY A 202 1.17 -2.84 -8.85
CA GLY A 202 1.64 -3.97 -8.05
C GLY A 202 2.76 -3.60 -7.07
N ALA A 203 3.58 -2.59 -7.35
CA ALA A 203 4.62 -2.10 -6.45
C ALA A 203 4.09 -1.16 -5.34
N ALA A 204 2.86 -0.62 -5.47
CA ALA A 204 2.36 0.46 -4.63
C ALA A 204 2.45 0.15 -3.12
N GLY A 205 2.03 -1.05 -2.71
CA GLY A 205 2.04 -1.40 -1.29
C GLY A 205 3.44 -1.44 -0.67
N ALA A 206 4.45 -1.88 -1.40
CA ALA A 206 5.84 -1.89 -0.92
C ALA A 206 6.41 -0.47 -0.86
N VAL A 207 6.16 0.35 -1.89
CA VAL A 207 6.57 1.76 -1.91
C VAL A 207 5.97 2.51 -0.72
N GLU A 208 4.70 2.31 -0.45
CA GLU A 208 3.98 2.97 0.65
C GLU A 208 4.38 2.42 2.03
N ALA A 209 4.71 1.13 2.13
CA ALA A 209 5.30 0.57 3.35
C ALA A 209 6.66 1.21 3.66
N VAL A 210 7.52 1.40 2.66
CA VAL A 210 8.81 2.11 2.83
C VAL A 210 8.58 3.57 3.22
N ILE A 211 7.62 4.27 2.60
CA ILE A 211 7.27 5.64 2.98
C ILE A 211 6.80 5.71 4.44
N CYS A 212 5.98 4.76 4.90
CA CYS A 212 5.58 4.67 6.31
C CYS A 212 6.77 4.41 7.23
N ALA A 213 7.69 3.52 6.84
CA ALA A 213 8.90 3.26 7.61
C ALA A 213 9.77 4.51 7.76
N LEU A 214 9.97 5.25 6.68
CA LEU A 214 10.70 6.53 6.70
C LEU A 214 9.98 7.58 7.54
N ALA A 215 8.64 7.69 7.42
CA ALA A 215 7.86 8.63 8.22
C ALA A 215 8.02 8.38 9.73
N LEU A 216 8.05 7.10 10.13
CA LEU A 216 8.29 6.68 11.51
C LEU A 216 9.71 7.02 11.97
N SER A 217 10.72 6.70 11.14
CA SER A 217 12.14 6.90 11.48
C SER A 217 12.52 8.38 11.53
N ASP A 218 12.03 9.17 10.59
CA ASP A 218 12.42 10.57 10.43
C ASP A 218 11.55 11.54 11.27
N GLY A 219 10.46 11.05 11.84
CA GLY A 219 9.50 11.91 12.57
C GLY A 219 8.85 12.94 11.66
N PHE A 220 8.53 12.55 10.42
CA PHE A 220 7.94 13.44 9.42
C PHE A 220 6.80 12.73 8.69
N LEU A 221 5.59 13.27 8.81
CA LEU A 221 4.41 12.75 8.10
C LEU A 221 4.32 13.42 6.72
N PRO A 222 4.31 12.64 5.63
CA PRO A 222 4.19 13.21 4.28
C PRO A 222 2.82 13.84 4.05
N GLY A 223 2.80 14.91 3.27
CA GLY A 223 1.56 15.50 2.76
C GLY A 223 1.05 14.76 1.53
N SER A 224 0.10 15.39 0.85
CA SER A 224 -0.57 14.85 -0.35
C SER A 224 -0.24 15.71 -1.57
N PRO A 225 0.88 15.48 -2.25
CA PRO A 225 1.23 16.22 -3.45
C PRO A 225 0.13 16.15 -4.50
N GLY A 226 -0.11 17.26 -5.20
CA GLY A 226 -1.15 17.37 -6.22
C GLY A 226 -2.52 17.79 -5.70
N THR A 227 -2.88 17.43 -4.47
CA THR A 227 -4.15 17.84 -3.85
C THR A 227 -4.09 19.30 -3.41
N GLN A 228 -5.04 20.10 -3.88
CA GLN A 228 -5.14 21.52 -3.53
C GLN A 228 -6.38 21.84 -2.70
N ASN A 229 -7.51 21.21 -3.07
CA ASN A 229 -8.80 21.47 -2.47
C ASN A 229 -9.41 20.13 -2.04
N LEU A 230 -9.30 19.80 -0.76
CA LEU A 230 -9.92 18.58 -0.23
C LEU A 230 -11.42 18.59 -0.54
N ASP A 231 -11.92 17.47 -1.05
CA ASP A 231 -13.35 17.25 -1.28
C ASP A 231 -14.10 17.43 0.07
N PRO A 232 -15.04 18.39 0.17
CA PRO A 232 -15.75 18.69 1.42
C PRO A 232 -16.59 17.52 1.96
N ALA A 233 -16.85 16.50 1.14
CA ALA A 233 -17.49 15.26 1.59
C ALA A 233 -16.55 14.37 2.42
N MET A 234 -15.23 14.58 2.34
CA MET A 234 -14.22 13.80 3.08
C MET A 234 -14.05 14.34 4.48
N ARG A 235 -14.33 13.49 5.48
CA ARG A 235 -14.23 13.85 6.90
C ARG A 235 -13.01 13.19 7.52
N LEU A 236 -11.83 13.70 7.14
CA LEU A 236 -10.52 13.16 7.50
C LEU A 236 -9.61 14.29 7.98
N ASP A 237 -8.64 13.99 8.84
CA ASP A 237 -7.49 14.88 9.11
C ASP A 237 -6.47 14.72 7.97
N TYR A 238 -6.85 15.21 6.78
CA TYR A 238 -6.08 15.01 5.54
C TYR A 238 -4.96 16.03 5.41
N LEU A 239 -3.73 15.56 5.34
CA LEU A 239 -2.54 16.40 5.25
C LEU A 239 -2.29 16.85 3.81
N LEU A 240 -2.58 18.11 3.49
CA LEU A 240 -2.18 18.72 2.22
C LEU A 240 -0.67 18.94 2.14
N GLN A 241 -0.07 19.35 3.26
CA GLN A 241 1.38 19.57 3.41
C GLN A 241 1.94 18.59 4.44
N GLY A 242 3.18 18.15 4.21
CA GLY A 242 3.89 17.36 5.20
C GLY A 242 4.17 18.15 6.48
N LYS A 243 4.25 17.46 7.59
CA LYS A 243 4.56 18.06 8.89
C LYS A 243 5.50 17.20 9.72
N ALA A 244 6.36 17.84 10.50
CA ALA A 244 7.13 17.17 11.53
C ALA A 244 6.20 16.67 12.63
N ALA A 245 6.22 15.37 12.91
CA ALA A 245 5.47 14.74 13.99
C ALA A 245 6.05 13.35 14.25
N THR A 246 6.39 13.08 15.51
CA THR A 246 6.81 11.74 15.93
C THR A 246 5.56 10.91 16.27
N VAL A 247 5.38 9.82 15.54
CA VAL A 247 4.30 8.87 15.79
C VAL A 247 4.90 7.48 16.01
N ARG A 248 4.22 6.64 16.78
CA ARG A 248 4.70 5.29 17.10
C ARG A 248 4.25 4.24 16.10
N HIS A 249 3.08 4.43 15.51
CA HIS A 249 2.48 3.46 14.60
C HIS A 249 1.93 4.16 13.37
N ALA A 250 2.17 3.59 12.22
CA ALA A 250 1.61 4.00 10.94
C ALA A 250 0.86 2.84 10.29
N LEU A 251 -0.29 3.13 9.69
CA LEU A 251 -1.07 2.18 8.92
C LEU A 251 -0.95 2.52 7.43
N SER A 252 -0.69 1.52 6.59
CA SER A 252 -0.63 1.64 5.13
C SER A 252 -1.72 0.80 4.48
N ASN A 253 -2.51 1.40 3.60
CA ASN A 253 -3.62 0.76 2.90
C ASN A 253 -3.27 0.47 1.44
N SER A 254 -3.65 -0.72 0.97
CA SER A 254 -3.54 -1.12 -0.43
C SER A 254 -4.79 -1.89 -0.85
N PHE A 255 -5.58 -1.31 -1.76
CA PHE A 255 -6.85 -1.89 -2.20
C PHE A 255 -6.80 -2.17 -3.70
N GLY A 256 -6.95 -3.45 -4.05
CA GLY A 256 -6.76 -3.93 -5.41
C GLY A 256 -8.07 -4.19 -6.15
N PHE A 257 -8.03 -4.03 -7.47
CA PHE A 257 -9.09 -4.53 -8.34
C PHE A 257 -9.34 -6.02 -8.06
N GLY A 258 -10.57 -6.48 -8.27
CA GLY A 258 -11.04 -7.78 -7.78
C GLY A 258 -11.47 -7.75 -6.32
N GLY A 259 -11.37 -6.57 -5.66
CA GLY A 259 -11.71 -6.39 -4.25
C GLY A 259 -10.70 -6.98 -3.28
N SER A 260 -9.46 -7.23 -3.72
CA SER A 260 -8.43 -7.82 -2.87
C SER A 260 -7.70 -6.72 -2.10
N ASN A 261 -7.91 -6.64 -0.79
CA ASN A 261 -7.43 -5.57 0.09
C ASN A 261 -6.34 -6.06 1.04
N CYS A 262 -5.43 -5.17 1.40
CA CYS A 262 -4.41 -5.38 2.42
C CYS A 262 -4.14 -4.09 3.17
N SER A 263 -4.02 -4.18 4.50
CA SER A 263 -3.55 -3.10 5.37
C SER A 263 -2.37 -3.61 6.19
N LEU A 264 -1.34 -2.79 6.30
CA LEU A 264 -0.14 -3.07 7.09
C LEU A 264 -0.04 -2.07 8.24
N ILE A 265 0.38 -2.53 9.41
CA ILE A 265 0.72 -1.65 10.53
C ILE A 265 2.22 -1.80 10.81
N LEU A 266 2.90 -0.68 10.69
CA LEU A 266 4.30 -0.53 11.03
C LEU A 266 4.44 0.27 12.33
N GLY A 267 5.47 -0.02 13.10
CA GLY A 267 5.78 0.70 14.32
C GLY A 267 7.26 0.79 14.59
N VAL A 268 7.63 1.58 15.60
CA VAL A 268 9.03 1.74 16.06
C VAL A 268 9.21 1.00 17.38
N ALA A 269 10.28 0.23 17.45
CA ALA A 269 10.70 -0.37 18.73
C ALA A 269 11.00 0.73 19.77
N PRO A 270 10.56 0.54 21.04
CA PRO A 270 10.76 1.51 22.12
C PRO A 270 12.22 1.77 22.47
#